data_9c654971e70e141d58d4d5bb489f814d
#
_entry.id   9c654971e70e141d58d4d5bb489f814d
#
_cell.length_a   1.000
_cell.length_b   1.000
_cell.length_c   1.000
_cell.angle_alpha   90.00
_cell.angle_beta   90.00
_cell.angle_gamma   90.00
#
_symmetry.space_group_name_H-M   'P 1'
#
loop_
_entity.id
_entity.type
_entity.pdbx_description
1 polymer ?
#
loop_
_entity_poly.entity_id
_entity_poly.type
_entity_poly.pdbx_seq_one_letter_code
_entity_poly.pdbx_strand_id
1 'polypeptide(L)'
;MSKAFDSVGHQILLRKIQSVGASTSALKWFNSYLTNRYQVVRIHSSDSDPLPVECGVPQGSIIGPLLFSIYVNDLPEVPRHCSTECYVDDTKLFVSFNFHDSQWTVQEMHEEDLLQVRNWCFGNRLLY
;
A
#
# COMPACT_ATOMS: atom_id res chain seq x y z
N MET A 1 -2.12 -2.57 9.42
CA MET A 1 -1.16 -1.43 9.20
C MET A 1 -1.80 -0.15 9.69
N SER A 2 -1.23 0.47 10.72
CA SER A 2 -1.69 1.78 11.20
C SER A 2 -1.32 2.84 10.16
N LYS A 3 -2.29 3.60 9.66
CA LYS A 3 -2.13 4.68 8.67
C LYS A 3 -1.74 4.24 7.23
N ALA A 4 -2.06 3.03 6.80
CA ALA A 4 -1.72 2.57 5.46
C ALA A 4 -2.24 3.50 4.35
N PHE A 5 -3.49 3.94 4.46
CA PHE A 5 -4.09 4.90 3.52
C PHE A 5 -3.41 6.27 3.52
N ASP A 6 -2.89 6.72 4.66
CA ASP A 6 -2.21 8.02 4.80
C ASP A 6 -0.76 7.99 4.31
N SER A 7 -0.18 6.79 4.13
CA SER A 7 1.21 6.60 3.73
C SER A 7 1.41 6.41 2.22
N VAL A 8 0.33 6.32 1.44
CA VAL A 8 0.37 6.07 0.00
C VAL A 8 1.16 7.16 -0.73
N GLY A 9 2.30 6.80 -1.32
CA GLY A 9 3.12 7.74 -2.08
C GLY A 9 2.50 8.05 -3.44
N HIS A 10 2.13 9.32 -3.72
CA HIS A 10 1.40 9.72 -4.93
C HIS A 10 2.14 9.32 -6.22
N GLN A 11 3.46 9.51 -6.28
CA GLN A 11 4.25 9.15 -7.46
C GLN A 11 4.35 7.64 -7.70
N ILE A 12 4.38 6.86 -6.62
CA ILE A 12 4.38 5.40 -6.70
C ILE A 12 3.00 4.93 -7.18
N LEU A 13 1.93 5.48 -6.61
CA LEU A 13 0.55 5.17 -7.00
C LEU A 13 0.32 5.47 -8.50
N LEU A 14 0.73 6.63 -8.98
CA LEU A 14 0.56 7.00 -10.40
C LEU A 14 1.30 6.03 -11.34
N ARG A 15 2.50 5.57 -10.97
CA ARG A 15 3.21 4.52 -11.75
C ARG A 15 2.44 3.20 -11.77
N LYS A 16 1.89 2.79 -10.62
CA LYS A 16 1.09 1.56 -10.52
C LYS A 16 -0.23 1.67 -11.29
N ILE A 17 -0.90 2.83 -11.26
CA ILE A 17 -2.09 3.10 -12.08
C ILE A 17 -1.73 2.99 -13.58
N GLN A 18 -0.57 3.49 -13.98
CA GLN A 18 -0.08 3.36 -15.35
C GLN A 18 0.19 1.90 -15.73
N SER A 19 0.81 1.11 -14.84
CA SER A 19 1.14 -0.30 -15.10
C SER A 19 -0.09 -1.19 -15.27
N VAL A 20 -1.22 -0.85 -14.63
CA VAL A 20 -2.51 -1.55 -14.84
C VAL A 20 -3.27 -1.07 -16.09
N GLY A 21 -2.65 -0.24 -16.94
CA GLY A 21 -3.18 0.11 -18.26
C GLY A 21 -4.00 1.40 -18.31
N ALA A 22 -3.92 2.28 -17.32
CA ALA A 22 -4.62 3.55 -17.36
C ALA A 22 -4.11 4.44 -18.50
N SER A 23 -5.03 5.10 -19.20
CA SER A 23 -4.71 6.04 -20.27
C SER A 23 -4.01 7.30 -19.75
N THR A 24 -3.29 8.01 -20.63
CA THR A 24 -2.63 9.27 -20.28
C THR A 24 -3.62 10.33 -19.72
N SER A 25 -4.84 10.37 -20.25
CA SER A 25 -5.88 11.27 -19.73
C SER A 25 -6.33 10.89 -18.32
N ALA A 26 -6.50 9.60 -18.05
CA ALA A 26 -6.80 9.12 -16.71
C ALA A 26 -5.67 9.41 -15.72
N LEU A 27 -4.41 9.22 -16.10
CA LEU A 27 -3.25 9.56 -15.27
C LEU A 27 -3.20 11.06 -14.93
N LYS A 28 -3.48 11.93 -15.89
CA LYS A 28 -3.57 13.38 -15.63
C LYS A 28 -4.67 13.70 -14.63
N TRP A 29 -5.81 13.04 -14.73
CA TRP A 29 -6.92 13.20 -13.81
C TRP A 29 -6.54 12.73 -12.39
N PHE A 30 -5.96 11.53 -12.23
CA PHE A 30 -5.51 11.02 -10.93
C PHE A 30 -4.43 11.91 -10.32
N ASN A 31 -3.49 12.40 -11.13
CA ASN A 31 -2.48 13.34 -10.66
C ASN A 31 -3.11 14.62 -10.12
N SER A 32 -4.07 15.20 -10.83
CA SER A 32 -4.81 16.38 -10.36
C SER A 32 -5.63 16.11 -9.11
N TYR A 33 -6.20 14.91 -8.99
CA TYR A 33 -6.96 14.48 -7.81
C TYR A 33 -6.10 14.37 -6.54
N LEU A 34 -4.85 13.93 -6.68
CA LEU A 34 -3.92 13.66 -5.56
C LEU A 34 -3.09 14.89 -5.17
N THR A 35 -2.74 15.76 -6.14
CA THR A 35 -1.81 16.87 -5.92
C THR A 35 -2.51 18.18 -5.56
N ASN A 36 -1.72 19.15 -5.06
CA ASN A 36 -2.20 20.49 -4.68
C ASN A 36 -3.33 20.48 -3.66
N ARG A 37 -3.29 19.55 -2.74
CA ARG A 37 -4.24 19.45 -1.64
C ARG A 37 -3.63 19.98 -0.36
N TYR A 38 -4.49 20.58 0.46
CA TYR A 38 -4.12 21.11 1.77
C TYR A 38 -5.09 20.57 2.81
N GLN A 39 -4.61 20.39 4.02
CA GLN A 39 -5.43 20.02 5.17
C GLN A 39 -5.33 21.08 6.25
N VAL A 40 -6.42 21.28 6.96
CA VAL A 40 -6.51 22.12 8.13
C VAL A 40 -7.17 21.34 9.26
N VAL A 41 -6.78 21.61 10.50
CA VAL A 41 -7.45 21.08 11.69
C VAL A 41 -8.38 22.16 12.21
N ARG A 42 -9.67 21.83 12.35
CA ARG A 42 -10.68 22.73 12.94
C ARG A 42 -11.01 22.30 14.36
N ILE A 43 -10.84 23.23 15.27
CA ILE A 43 -11.24 23.04 16.68
C ILE A 43 -12.19 24.19 17.02
N HIS A 44 -13.45 23.86 17.27
CA HIS A 44 -14.53 24.81 17.46
C HIS A 44 -14.66 25.80 16.29
N SER A 45 -14.32 27.06 16.48
CA SER A 45 -14.36 28.13 15.48
C SER A 45 -12.99 28.55 14.94
N SER A 46 -11.94 27.84 15.31
CA SER A 46 -10.55 28.17 14.94
C SER A 46 -9.99 27.11 14.00
N ASP A 47 -9.39 27.54 12.90
CA ASP A 47 -8.67 26.70 11.95
C ASP A 47 -7.16 26.83 12.16
N SER A 48 -6.43 25.73 11.97
CA SER A 48 -4.97 25.75 11.88
C SER A 48 -4.52 26.34 10.55
N ASP A 49 -3.23 26.69 10.45
CA ASP A 49 -2.62 26.97 9.16
C ASP A 49 -2.76 25.76 8.20
N PRO A 50 -3.01 26.02 6.90
CA PRO A 50 -3.07 24.97 5.89
C PRO A 50 -1.71 24.29 5.72
N LEU A 51 -1.66 22.95 5.78
CA LEU A 51 -0.47 22.16 5.49
C LEU A 51 -0.69 21.36 4.20
N PRO A 52 0.32 21.26 3.31
CA PRO A 52 0.20 20.46 2.09
C PRO A 52 0.07 18.97 2.41
N VAL A 53 -0.75 18.28 1.63
CA VAL A 53 -0.90 16.81 1.67
C VAL A 53 0.02 16.21 0.62
N GLU A 54 1.14 15.62 1.03
CA GLU A 54 2.17 15.08 0.14
C GLU A 54 2.04 13.58 -0.11
N CYS A 55 1.26 12.88 0.70
CA CYS A 55 1.00 11.44 0.61
C CYS A 55 -0.43 11.12 1.10
N GLY A 56 -0.80 9.86 0.91
CA GLY A 56 -2.10 9.35 1.31
C GLY A 56 -3.18 9.54 0.25
N VAL A 57 -4.23 8.77 0.41
CA VAL A 57 -5.47 8.90 -0.36
C VAL A 57 -6.55 9.49 0.53
N PRO A 58 -7.46 10.35 -0.01
CA PRO A 58 -8.47 10.99 0.81
C PRO A 58 -9.36 9.96 1.51
N GLN A 59 -9.32 9.94 2.84
CA GLN A 59 -10.17 9.08 3.65
C GLN A 59 -11.65 9.47 3.43
N GLY A 60 -12.52 8.47 3.36
CA GLY A 60 -13.94 8.67 3.06
C GLY A 60 -14.26 8.95 1.59
N SER A 61 -13.27 8.98 0.71
CA SER A 61 -13.54 9.08 -0.73
C SER A 61 -13.98 7.72 -1.29
N ILE A 62 -14.87 7.74 -2.29
CA ILE A 62 -15.37 6.53 -2.96
C ILE A 62 -14.23 5.77 -3.65
N ILE A 63 -13.24 6.46 -4.19
CA ILE A 63 -12.12 5.85 -4.94
C ILE A 63 -10.90 5.53 -4.06
N GLY A 64 -10.84 5.99 -2.82
CA GLY A 64 -9.73 5.73 -1.91
C GLY A 64 -9.40 4.24 -1.76
N PRO A 65 -10.37 3.37 -1.45
CA PRO A 65 -10.16 1.92 -1.36
C PRO A 65 -9.64 1.31 -2.67
N LEU A 66 -10.15 1.76 -3.83
CA LEU A 66 -9.67 1.29 -5.13
C LEU A 66 -8.21 1.69 -5.38
N LEU A 67 -7.85 2.94 -5.07
CA LEU A 67 -6.48 3.42 -5.23
C LEU A 67 -5.51 2.67 -4.31
N PHE A 68 -5.94 2.36 -3.09
CA PHE A 68 -5.15 1.55 -2.17
C PHE A 68 -4.99 0.11 -2.67
N SER A 69 -6.07 -0.51 -3.18
CA SER A 69 -6.00 -1.85 -3.80
C SER A 69 -5.01 -1.90 -4.97
N ILE A 70 -5.01 -0.88 -5.84
CA ILE A 70 -4.01 -0.77 -6.93
C ILE A 70 -2.61 -0.60 -6.35
N TYR A 71 -2.47 0.15 -5.25
CA TYR A 71 -1.18 0.39 -4.63
C TYR A 71 -0.52 -0.86 -4.09
N VAL A 72 -1.29 -1.78 -3.52
CA VAL A 72 -0.80 -3.03 -2.93
C VAL A 72 -0.95 -4.25 -3.85
N ASN A 73 -1.40 -4.07 -5.08
CA ASN A 73 -1.76 -5.16 -6.00
C ASN A 73 -0.61 -6.13 -6.34
N ASP A 74 0.61 -5.66 -6.29
CA ASP A 74 1.82 -6.46 -6.56
C ASP A 74 2.42 -7.10 -5.28
N LEU A 75 1.90 -6.80 -4.09
CA LEU A 75 2.36 -7.40 -2.84
C LEU A 75 2.19 -8.93 -2.80
N PRO A 76 1.07 -9.52 -3.28
CA PRO A 76 0.91 -10.98 -3.26
C PRO A 76 1.93 -11.76 -4.09
N GLU A 77 2.60 -11.10 -5.04
CA GLU A 77 3.61 -11.70 -5.91
C GLU A 77 5.04 -11.64 -5.32
N VAL A 78 5.20 -10.97 -4.17
CA VAL A 78 6.52 -10.74 -3.54
C VAL A 78 7.05 -12.00 -2.83
N PRO A 79 6.27 -12.73 -2.02
CA PRO A 79 6.70 -13.97 -1.41
C PRO A 79 6.95 -15.07 -2.46
N ARG A 80 7.96 -15.90 -2.22
CA ARG A 80 8.35 -17.00 -3.13
C ARG A 80 7.87 -18.35 -2.64
N HIS A 81 7.78 -18.52 -1.34
CA HIS A 81 7.47 -19.80 -0.66
C HIS A 81 6.10 -19.77 0.00
N CYS A 82 5.69 -18.60 0.49
CA CYS A 82 4.43 -18.38 1.16
C CYS A 82 3.33 -17.97 0.18
N SER A 83 2.13 -18.42 0.45
CA SER A 83 0.92 -17.85 -0.15
C SER A 83 0.50 -16.60 0.61
N THR A 84 -0.13 -15.67 -0.07
CA THR A 84 -0.54 -14.38 0.51
C THR A 84 -2.03 -14.20 0.36
N GLU A 85 -2.70 -13.84 1.44
CA GLU A 85 -4.08 -13.35 1.43
C GLU A 85 -4.10 -11.90 1.89
N CYS A 86 -4.69 -11.03 1.07
CA CYS A 86 -4.85 -9.61 1.37
C CYS A 86 -6.32 -9.26 1.55
N TYR A 87 -6.63 -8.58 2.64
CA TYR A 87 -7.93 -7.98 2.88
C TYR A 87 -7.75 -6.52 3.28
N VAL A 88 -7.96 -5.63 2.31
CA VAL A 88 -7.68 -4.19 2.42
C VAL A 88 -6.22 -3.95 2.85
N ASP A 89 -5.97 -3.56 4.09
CA ASP A 89 -4.62 -3.32 4.66
C ASP A 89 -4.09 -4.48 5.50
N ASP A 90 -4.89 -5.50 5.73
CA ASP A 90 -4.46 -6.72 6.41
C ASP A 90 -3.89 -7.73 5.41
N THR A 91 -2.69 -8.19 5.68
CA THR A 91 -2.00 -9.19 4.86
C THR A 91 -1.60 -10.37 5.71
N LYS A 92 -1.96 -11.56 5.27
CA LYS A 92 -1.56 -12.83 5.89
C LYS A 92 -0.61 -13.56 4.95
N LEU A 93 0.50 -14.04 5.50
CA LEU A 93 1.39 -14.98 4.85
C LEU A 93 1.21 -16.36 5.49
N PHE A 94 1.08 -17.38 4.67
CA PHE A 94 1.02 -18.76 5.14
C PHE A 94 1.78 -19.67 4.20
N VAL A 95 2.39 -20.70 4.77
CA VAL A 95 3.10 -21.73 4.02
C VAL A 95 2.45 -23.09 4.29
N SER A 96 2.25 -23.88 3.23
CA SER A 96 1.83 -25.26 3.33
C SER A 96 3.07 -26.16 3.23
N PHE A 97 3.20 -27.10 4.14
CA PHE A 97 4.33 -28.04 4.17
C PHE A 97 3.84 -29.46 4.44
N ASN A 98 4.64 -30.46 4.03
CA ASN A 98 4.36 -31.85 4.33
C ASN A 98 4.94 -32.21 5.70
N PHE A 99 4.36 -33.21 6.36
CA PHE A 99 4.82 -33.70 7.68
C PHE A 99 6.29 -34.15 7.68
N HIS A 100 6.84 -34.49 6.53
CA HIS A 100 8.23 -34.92 6.36
C HIS A 100 9.22 -33.79 6.11
N ASP A 101 8.73 -32.58 5.86
CA ASP A 101 9.59 -31.41 5.68
C ASP A 101 10.25 -31.05 7.02
N SER A 102 11.53 -30.64 6.97
CA SER A 102 12.20 -30.23 8.20
C SER A 102 11.63 -28.91 8.69
N GLN A 103 11.39 -28.79 9.97
CA GLN A 103 10.88 -27.57 10.60
C GLN A 103 11.81 -26.36 10.32
N TRP A 104 13.11 -26.58 10.24
CA TRP A 104 14.10 -25.54 9.91
C TRP A 104 13.90 -24.98 8.50
N THR A 105 13.69 -25.85 7.51
CA THR A 105 13.45 -25.43 6.13
C THR A 105 12.19 -24.56 6.01
N VAL A 106 11.13 -24.93 6.71
CA VAL A 106 9.87 -24.14 6.73
C VAL A 106 10.08 -22.77 7.36
N GLN A 107 10.85 -22.73 8.46
CA GLN A 107 11.16 -21.46 9.13
C GLN A 107 12.02 -20.54 8.25
N GLU A 108 13.06 -21.07 7.61
CA GLU A 108 13.92 -20.29 6.70
C GLU A 108 13.12 -19.71 5.53
N MET A 109 12.25 -20.48 4.89
CA MET A 109 11.36 -20.01 3.81
C MET A 109 10.46 -18.86 4.29
N HIS A 110 9.89 -18.99 5.48
CA HIS A 110 9.02 -17.94 6.03
C HIS A 110 9.80 -16.67 6.37
N GLU A 111 11.00 -16.79 6.94
CA GLU A 111 11.86 -15.63 7.26
C GLU A 111 12.34 -14.91 6.00
N GLU A 112 12.70 -15.66 4.94
CA GLU A 112 13.07 -15.07 3.64
C GLU A 112 11.92 -14.25 3.07
N ASP A 113 10.72 -14.81 3.02
CA ASP A 113 9.55 -14.14 2.46
C ASP A 113 9.11 -12.92 3.30
N LEU A 114 9.22 -12.99 4.63
CA LEU A 114 8.99 -11.84 5.50
C LEU A 114 9.97 -10.70 5.21
N LEU A 115 11.25 -11.03 4.94
CA LEU A 115 12.23 -10.04 4.57
C LEU A 115 11.90 -9.40 3.21
N GLN A 116 11.46 -10.19 2.23
CA GLN A 116 11.03 -9.67 0.92
C GLN A 116 9.83 -8.72 1.05
N VAL A 117 8.82 -9.12 1.80
CA VAL A 117 7.63 -8.28 2.08
C VAL A 117 8.03 -6.99 2.79
N ARG A 118 8.92 -7.07 3.80
CA ARG A 118 9.43 -5.89 4.48
C ARG A 118 10.13 -4.93 3.52
N ASN A 119 11.00 -5.45 2.66
CA ASN A 119 11.71 -4.64 1.67
C ASN A 119 10.75 -3.99 0.66
N TRP A 120 9.74 -4.73 0.23
CA TRP A 120 8.68 -4.20 -0.62
C TRP A 120 7.92 -3.06 0.08
N CYS A 121 7.56 -3.21 1.36
CA CYS A 121 6.91 -2.17 2.14
C CYS A 121 7.77 -0.90 2.23
N PHE A 122 9.07 -1.02 2.51
CA PHE A 122 9.97 0.12 2.51
C PHE A 122 10.04 0.81 1.15
N GLY A 123 10.16 0.05 0.06
CA GLY A 123 10.17 0.58 -1.31
C GLY A 123 8.87 1.30 -1.67
N ASN A 124 7.75 0.88 -1.11
CA ASN A 124 6.43 1.46 -1.29
C ASN A 124 6.03 2.45 -0.19
N ARG A 125 6.95 2.86 0.70
CA ARG A 125 6.67 3.81 1.80
C ARG A 125 5.53 3.39 2.73
N LEU A 126 5.21 2.12 2.78
CA LEU A 126 4.25 1.57 3.75
C LEU A 126 5.01 1.23 5.03
N LEU A 127 4.68 1.92 6.11
CA LEU A 127 5.25 1.63 7.42
C LEU A 127 4.38 0.61 8.14
N TYR A 128 5.03 -0.31 8.84
CA TYR A 128 4.38 -1.29 9.71
C TYR A 128 3.89 -0.64 11.00
#